data_8f56d464e940b64eecf4d8b64d8ea0c9
#
_entry.id   8f56d464e940b64eecf4d8b64d8ea0c9
#
_cell.length_a   1.000
_cell.length_b   1.000
_cell.length_c   1.000
_cell.angle_alpha   90.00
_cell.angle_beta   90.00
_cell.angle_gamma   90.00
#
_symmetry.space_group_name_H-M   'P 1'
#
loop_
_entity.id
_entity.type
_entity.pdbx_description
1 polymer ?
#
loop_
_entity_poly.entity_id
_entity_poly.type
_entity_poly.pdbx_seq_one_letter_code
_entity_poly.pdbx_strand_id
1 'polypeptide(L)'
;GVRRFYIDYAQKITLRRAKTKLEAQAYASDLISQTAQELNVSIVVLAQVGRAATKNPNGRPEAVDIADCDNWARDCGQLAFLHRPAIDDFHPRNEFGIPLGRDGQPLRVTPAEFLVRLNRFGLGEADVKLGFYGERGAFVSPVLE
;
A
#
# COMPACT_ATOMS: atom_id res chain seq x y z
N GLY A 1 4.02 -25.97 -9.48
CA GLY A 1 3.64 -24.89 -10.38
C GLY A 1 3.67 -23.53 -9.67
N VAL A 2 3.64 -22.45 -10.41
CA VAL A 2 3.55 -21.08 -9.86
C VAL A 2 2.19 -20.89 -9.22
N ARG A 3 2.17 -20.40 -7.98
CA ARG A 3 0.93 -20.17 -7.22
C ARG A 3 0.69 -18.72 -6.84
N ARG A 4 1.68 -17.84 -7.10
CA ARG A 4 1.58 -16.42 -6.76
C ARG A 4 2.18 -15.56 -7.86
N PHE A 5 1.46 -14.51 -8.22
CA PHE A 5 1.86 -13.52 -9.20
C PHE A 5 1.87 -12.13 -8.56
N TYR A 6 2.76 -11.27 -9.05
CA TYR A 6 2.83 -9.88 -8.64
C TYR A 6 2.73 -8.99 -9.86
N ILE A 7 1.87 -7.97 -9.80
CA ILE A 7 1.67 -6.98 -10.86
C ILE A 7 2.09 -5.61 -10.31
N ASP A 8 3.15 -5.03 -10.86
CA ASP A 8 3.65 -3.70 -10.52
C ASP A 8 3.52 -2.79 -11.75
N TYR A 9 2.55 -1.93 -11.75
CA TYR A 9 1.43 -1.66 -10.87
C TYR A 9 0.13 -1.44 -11.68
N ALA A 10 -1.01 -1.45 -11.02
CA ALA A 10 -2.33 -1.42 -11.63
C ALA A 10 -2.48 -0.34 -12.71
N GLN A 11 -2.08 0.91 -12.41
CA GLN A 11 -2.27 2.05 -13.30
C GLN A 11 -1.43 2.00 -14.59
N LYS A 12 -0.52 1.03 -14.72
CA LYS A 12 0.21 0.74 -15.97
C LYS A 12 -0.51 -0.24 -16.89
N ILE A 13 -1.53 -0.92 -16.40
CA ILE A 13 -2.30 -1.84 -17.23
C ILE A 13 -3.07 -1.04 -18.28
N THR A 14 -2.84 -1.37 -19.55
CA THR A 14 -3.53 -0.77 -20.67
C THR A 14 -4.24 -1.85 -21.50
N LEU A 15 -5.43 -1.54 -21.98
CA LEU A 15 -6.22 -2.44 -22.82
C LEU A 15 -6.53 -1.76 -24.13
N ARG A 16 -6.19 -2.40 -25.24
CA ARG A 16 -6.35 -1.83 -26.59
C ARG A 16 -7.81 -1.47 -26.94
N ARG A 17 -8.78 -2.13 -26.31
CA ARG A 17 -10.22 -1.93 -26.57
C ARG A 17 -10.88 -0.93 -25.64
N ALA A 18 -10.23 -0.53 -24.55
CA ALA A 18 -10.79 0.44 -23.62
C ALA A 18 -10.72 1.86 -24.20
N LYS A 19 -11.80 2.61 -24.07
CA LYS A 19 -11.90 3.99 -24.55
C LYS A 19 -11.29 4.98 -23.57
N THR A 20 -11.26 4.62 -22.28
CA THR A 20 -10.72 5.44 -21.21
C THR A 20 -9.82 4.63 -20.30
N LYS A 21 -8.95 5.31 -19.55
CA LYS A 21 -8.10 4.68 -18.55
C LYS A 21 -8.95 4.02 -17.44
N LEU A 22 -10.02 4.68 -17.02
CA LEU A 22 -10.94 4.16 -16.01
C LEU A 22 -11.60 2.84 -16.47
N GLU A 23 -12.06 2.78 -17.70
CA GLU A 23 -12.64 1.56 -18.29
C GLU A 23 -11.60 0.43 -18.35
N ALA A 24 -10.35 0.74 -18.74
CA ALA A 24 -9.26 -0.24 -18.75
C ALA A 24 -8.97 -0.79 -17.36
N GLN A 25 -8.94 0.05 -16.33
CA GLN A 25 -8.68 -0.35 -14.96
C GLN A 25 -9.83 -1.19 -14.38
N ALA A 26 -11.09 -0.82 -14.65
CA ALA A 26 -12.25 -1.56 -14.19
C ALA A 26 -12.28 -2.98 -14.81
N TYR A 27 -12.05 -3.09 -16.11
CA TYR A 27 -11.98 -4.39 -16.79
C TYR A 27 -10.80 -5.25 -16.30
N ALA A 28 -9.64 -4.63 -16.09
CA ALA A 28 -8.45 -5.34 -15.59
C ALA A 28 -8.67 -5.89 -14.17
N SER A 29 -9.30 -5.12 -13.28
CA SER A 29 -9.63 -5.53 -11.92
C SER A 29 -10.51 -6.77 -11.91
N ASP A 30 -11.61 -6.75 -12.67
CA ASP A 30 -12.54 -7.87 -12.79
C ASP A 30 -11.85 -9.11 -13.38
N LEU A 31 -11.14 -8.96 -14.51
CA LEU A 31 -10.43 -10.06 -15.16
C LEU A 31 -9.38 -10.70 -14.25
N ILE A 32 -8.61 -9.92 -13.52
CA ILE A 32 -7.59 -10.43 -12.59
C ILE A 32 -8.26 -11.19 -11.45
N SER A 33 -9.36 -10.69 -10.91
CA SER A 33 -10.13 -11.35 -9.86
C SER A 33 -10.67 -12.70 -10.33
N GLN A 34 -11.29 -12.76 -11.51
CA GLN A 34 -11.79 -14.01 -12.12
C GLN A 34 -10.64 -15.00 -12.38
N THR A 35 -9.55 -14.53 -12.98
CA THR A 35 -8.38 -15.37 -13.29
C THR A 35 -7.78 -16.00 -12.02
N ALA A 36 -7.68 -15.21 -10.93
CA ALA A 36 -7.18 -15.72 -9.65
C ALA A 36 -8.05 -16.87 -9.11
N GLN A 37 -9.37 -16.75 -9.25
CA GLN A 37 -10.33 -17.76 -8.82
C GLN A 37 -10.28 -19.02 -9.72
N GLU A 38 -10.35 -18.85 -11.05
CA GLU A 38 -10.35 -19.94 -12.02
C GLU A 38 -9.09 -20.79 -11.95
N LEU A 39 -7.93 -20.14 -11.82
CA LEU A 39 -6.64 -20.82 -11.75
C LEU A 39 -6.24 -21.24 -10.33
N ASN A 40 -7.03 -20.87 -9.32
CA ASN A 40 -6.73 -21.09 -7.90
C ASN A 40 -5.31 -20.61 -7.53
N VAL A 41 -5.01 -19.36 -7.90
CA VAL A 41 -3.73 -18.71 -7.65
C VAL A 41 -3.91 -17.39 -6.88
N SER A 42 -2.86 -16.96 -6.19
CA SER A 42 -2.81 -15.66 -5.54
C SER A 42 -2.24 -14.62 -6.51
N ILE A 43 -2.95 -13.53 -6.76
CA ILE A 43 -2.45 -12.40 -7.54
C ILE A 43 -2.38 -11.17 -6.64
N VAL A 44 -1.19 -10.63 -6.44
CA VAL A 44 -0.95 -9.39 -5.69
C VAL A 44 -0.75 -8.26 -6.69
N VAL A 45 -1.62 -7.26 -6.62
CA VAL A 45 -1.56 -6.08 -7.49
C VAL A 45 -1.13 -4.88 -6.66
N LEU A 46 -0.02 -4.26 -7.02
CA LEU A 46 0.37 -2.98 -6.45
C LEU A 46 -0.45 -1.86 -7.10
N ALA A 47 -0.88 -0.89 -6.32
CA ALA A 47 -1.65 0.24 -6.81
C ALA A 47 -1.17 1.54 -6.18
N GLN A 48 -1.25 2.63 -6.94
CA GLN A 48 -0.95 3.95 -6.42
C GLN A 48 -2.11 4.47 -5.57
N VAL A 49 -1.76 5.13 -4.49
CA VAL A 49 -2.70 5.90 -3.67
C VAL A 49 -2.88 7.29 -4.31
N GLY A 50 -4.11 7.75 -4.39
CA GLY A 50 -4.45 9.07 -4.88
C GLY A 50 -3.94 10.18 -3.94
N ARG A 51 -3.68 11.36 -4.51
CA ARG A 51 -3.21 12.52 -3.72
C ARG A 51 -4.21 12.98 -2.65
N ALA A 52 -5.48 12.62 -2.79
CA ALA A 52 -6.53 12.97 -1.81
C ALA A 52 -6.25 12.35 -0.43
N ALA A 53 -5.61 11.18 -0.38
CA ALA A 53 -5.24 10.50 0.87
C ALA A 53 -4.41 11.37 1.83
N THR A 54 -3.63 12.33 1.31
CA THR A 54 -2.84 13.25 2.16
C THR A 54 -3.70 14.17 3.01
N LYS A 55 -5.00 14.30 2.69
CA LYS A 55 -5.97 15.11 3.44
C LYS A 55 -6.68 14.32 4.54
N ASN A 56 -6.52 13.00 4.55
CA ASN A 56 -7.09 12.15 5.58
C ASN A 56 -6.41 12.42 6.93
N PRO A 57 -7.07 12.14 8.05
CA PRO A 57 -6.45 12.23 9.36
C PRO A 57 -5.13 11.44 9.39
N ASN A 58 -4.05 12.09 9.81
CA ASN A 58 -2.69 11.50 9.84
C ASN A 58 -2.17 11.01 8.47
N GLY A 59 -2.78 11.46 7.35
CA GLY A 59 -2.40 11.03 6.01
C GLY A 59 -2.62 9.53 5.73
N ARG A 60 -3.41 8.85 6.56
CA ARG A 60 -3.67 7.41 6.43
C ARG A 60 -4.59 7.12 5.26
N PRO A 61 -4.20 6.28 4.30
CA PRO A 61 -5.05 5.93 3.17
C PRO A 61 -6.20 5.01 3.58
N GLU A 62 -7.33 5.22 2.92
CA GLU A 62 -8.53 4.41 3.01
C GLU A 62 -8.85 3.76 1.66
N ALA A 63 -9.79 2.82 1.62
CA ALA A 63 -10.13 2.07 0.42
C ALA A 63 -10.52 2.97 -0.78
N VAL A 64 -11.14 4.12 -0.51
CA VAL A 64 -11.54 5.12 -1.52
C VAL A 64 -10.37 5.90 -2.11
N ASP A 65 -9.20 5.80 -1.52
CA ASP A 65 -8.02 6.56 -1.94
C ASP A 65 -7.20 5.85 -3.04
N ILE A 66 -7.61 4.68 -3.48
CA ILE A 66 -6.95 4.03 -4.61
C ILE A 66 -7.12 4.90 -5.86
N ALA A 67 -6.00 5.31 -6.46
CA ALA A 67 -6.02 6.18 -7.62
C ALA A 67 -6.70 5.51 -8.82
N ASP A 68 -7.48 6.32 -9.55
CA ASP A 68 -8.05 6.04 -10.86
C ASP A 68 -9.22 5.03 -10.91
N CYS A 69 -9.47 4.19 -9.89
CA CYS A 69 -10.57 3.23 -10.00
C CYS A 69 -10.94 2.55 -8.66
N ASP A 70 -12.17 2.74 -8.21
CA ASP A 70 -12.73 2.11 -7.00
C ASP A 70 -12.94 0.59 -7.17
N ASN A 71 -12.92 0.09 -8.41
CA ASN A 71 -13.14 -1.33 -8.68
C ASN A 71 -12.07 -2.21 -8.03
N TRP A 72 -10.83 -1.72 -7.92
CA TRP A 72 -9.77 -2.46 -7.24
C TRP A 72 -10.12 -2.84 -5.81
N ALA A 73 -10.70 -1.90 -5.05
CA ALA A 73 -11.17 -2.17 -3.69
C ALA A 73 -12.39 -3.11 -3.66
N ARG A 74 -13.27 -3.01 -4.66
CA ARG A 74 -14.48 -3.84 -4.74
C ARG A 74 -14.19 -5.28 -5.14
N ASP A 75 -13.26 -5.50 -6.08
CA ASP A 75 -13.03 -6.80 -6.68
C ASP A 75 -11.97 -7.63 -5.95
N CYS A 76 -11.12 -7.00 -5.09
CA CYS A 76 -10.11 -7.70 -4.32
C CYS A 76 -10.68 -8.45 -3.11
N GLY A 77 -10.04 -9.54 -2.74
CA GLY A 77 -10.34 -10.27 -1.49
C GLY A 77 -9.68 -9.65 -0.26
N GLN A 78 -8.56 -8.99 -0.45
CA GLN A 78 -7.81 -8.28 0.59
C GLN A 78 -7.28 -6.96 0.03
N LEU A 79 -7.36 -5.91 0.84
CA LEU A 79 -6.79 -4.60 0.55
C LEU A 79 -5.96 -4.14 1.74
N ALA A 80 -4.71 -3.78 1.48
CA ALA A 80 -3.85 -3.23 2.50
C ALA A 80 -2.98 -2.10 1.94
N PHE A 81 -2.57 -1.19 2.81
CA PHE A 81 -1.68 -0.08 2.48
C PHE A 81 -0.41 -0.17 3.29
N LEU A 82 0.72 0.13 2.64
CA LEU A 82 1.95 0.46 3.33
C LEU A 82 1.96 1.98 3.55
N HIS A 83 1.80 2.39 4.79
CA HIS A 83 1.78 3.78 5.19
C HIS A 83 3.06 4.13 5.93
N ARG A 84 3.65 5.25 5.56
CA ARG A 84 4.73 5.89 6.29
C ARG A 84 4.22 7.24 6.75
N PRO A 85 3.87 7.37 8.04
CA PRO A 85 3.47 8.66 8.58
C PRO A 85 4.56 9.70 8.25
N ALA A 86 4.14 10.92 7.96
CA ALA A 86 5.10 12.01 7.90
C ALA A 86 5.89 11.95 9.21
N ILE A 87 7.21 11.93 9.10
CA ILE A 87 8.07 12.04 10.27
C ILE A 87 7.85 13.47 10.72
N ASP A 88 6.99 13.60 11.72
CA ASP A 88 6.50 14.88 12.19
C ASP A 88 7.63 15.78 12.64
N ASP A 89 7.30 17.06 12.79
CA ASP A 89 8.12 18.10 13.43
C ASP A 89 8.54 17.75 14.88
N PHE A 90 8.03 16.65 15.43
CA PHE A 90 8.41 16.10 16.74
C PHE A 90 9.80 15.43 16.76
N HIS A 91 10.35 15.06 15.60
CA HIS A 91 11.71 14.57 15.53
C HIS A 91 12.62 15.71 15.06
N PRO A 92 13.52 16.20 15.93
CA PRO A 92 14.55 17.16 15.48
C PRO A 92 15.31 16.53 14.32
N ARG A 93 15.70 17.38 13.38
CA ARG A 93 16.45 16.94 12.20
C ARG A 93 17.86 17.50 12.26
N ASN A 94 18.82 16.74 11.74
CA ASN A 94 20.17 17.26 11.55
C ASN A 94 20.22 18.25 10.36
N GLU A 95 21.40 18.81 10.10
CA GLU A 95 21.65 19.74 8.99
C GLU A 95 21.33 19.16 7.59
N PHE A 96 21.30 17.84 7.45
CA PHE A 96 20.92 17.15 6.23
C PHE A 96 19.43 16.75 6.18
N GLY A 97 18.62 17.22 7.13
CA GLY A 97 17.19 16.91 7.21
C GLY A 97 16.86 15.48 7.66
N ILE A 98 17.83 14.73 8.18
CA ILE A 98 17.65 13.38 8.70
C ILE A 98 17.05 13.45 10.11
N PRO A 99 15.95 12.74 10.38
CA PRO A 99 15.35 12.70 11.71
C PRO A 99 16.32 12.13 12.74
N LEU A 100 16.33 12.72 13.93
CA LEU A 100 17.15 12.27 15.05
C LEU A 100 16.31 11.54 16.08
N GLY A 101 16.87 10.49 16.66
CA GLY A 101 16.31 9.81 17.82
C GLY A 101 16.46 10.65 19.11
N ARG A 102 15.94 10.13 20.21
CA ARG A 102 16.05 10.77 21.54
C ARG A 102 17.50 10.93 22.02
N ASP A 103 18.37 10.09 21.51
CA ASP A 103 19.82 10.10 21.79
C ASP A 103 20.60 11.09 20.89
N GLY A 104 19.89 11.82 20.02
CA GLY A 104 20.49 12.75 19.06
C GLY A 104 21.16 12.07 17.86
N GLN A 105 21.06 10.75 17.74
CA GLN A 105 21.62 10.01 16.60
C GLN A 105 20.60 9.90 15.45
N PRO A 106 21.06 9.79 14.19
CA PRO A 106 20.18 9.57 13.05
C PRO A 106 19.29 8.34 13.21
N LEU A 107 17.98 8.50 13.01
CA LEU A 107 17.06 7.39 13.03
C LEU A 107 17.32 6.47 11.84
N ARG A 108 17.78 5.26 12.11
CA ARG A 108 17.96 4.22 11.10
C ARG A 108 16.64 3.60 10.67
N VAL A 109 15.70 3.51 11.60
CA VAL A 109 14.37 2.93 11.38
C VAL A 109 13.33 3.99 11.68
N THR A 110 12.47 4.26 10.72
CA THR A 110 11.36 5.21 10.86
C THR A 110 10.04 4.47 11.03
N PRO A 111 9.03 5.05 11.70
CA PRO A 111 7.72 4.44 11.82
C PRO A 111 7.11 4.13 10.45
N ALA A 112 6.48 2.98 10.38
CA ALA A 112 5.66 2.57 9.24
C ALA A 112 4.48 1.72 9.73
N GLU A 113 3.49 1.55 8.90
CA GLU A 113 2.29 0.78 9.22
C GLU A 113 1.87 -0.04 8.01
N PHE A 114 1.38 -1.26 8.27
CA PHE A 114 0.66 -2.05 7.30
C PHE A 114 -0.81 -2.03 7.68
N LEU A 115 -1.60 -1.28 6.92
CA LEU A 115 -3.00 -1.00 7.21
C LEU A 115 -3.87 -1.93 6.37
N VAL A 116 -4.46 -2.95 6.99
CA VAL A 116 -5.45 -3.81 6.34
C VAL A 116 -6.79 -3.10 6.39
N ARG A 117 -7.36 -2.75 5.24
CA ARG A 117 -8.64 -2.03 5.11
C ARG A 117 -9.77 -2.90 4.57
N LEU A 118 -9.44 -4.04 4.03
CA LEU A 118 -10.41 -5.05 3.65
C LEU A 118 -9.78 -6.43 3.78
N ASN A 119 -10.49 -7.35 4.40
CA ASN A 119 -10.12 -8.75 4.45
C ASN A 119 -11.40 -9.62 4.45
N ARG A 120 -11.78 -10.12 3.28
CA ARG A 120 -12.99 -10.95 3.11
C ARG A 120 -12.79 -12.39 3.62
N PHE A 121 -11.55 -12.78 3.91
CA PHE A 121 -11.19 -14.14 4.31
C PHE A 121 -10.82 -14.29 5.79
N GLY A 122 -10.90 -13.21 6.56
CA GLY A 122 -10.39 -13.21 7.93
C GLY A 122 -11.08 -12.23 8.88
N LEU A 123 -10.35 -11.79 9.89
CA LEU A 123 -10.87 -11.01 11.03
C LEU A 123 -11.20 -9.54 10.71
N GLY A 124 -11.19 -9.12 9.44
CA GLY A 124 -11.50 -7.74 9.06
C GLY A 124 -10.28 -6.82 9.01
N GLU A 125 -10.48 -5.56 9.43
CA GLU A 125 -9.43 -4.54 9.40
C GLU A 125 -8.39 -4.72 10.51
N ALA A 126 -7.16 -4.32 10.24
CA ALA A 126 -6.07 -4.36 11.21
C ALA A 126 -5.01 -3.32 10.89
N ASP A 127 -4.41 -2.75 11.93
CA ASP A 127 -3.25 -1.85 11.84
C ASP A 127 -2.04 -2.55 12.45
N VAL A 128 -1.07 -2.91 11.62
CA VAL A 128 0.18 -3.54 12.05
C VAL A 128 1.29 -2.50 12.04
N LYS A 129 1.87 -2.24 13.19
CA LYS A 129 3.04 -1.35 13.30
C LYS A 129 4.27 -2.02 12.70
N LEU A 130 5.01 -1.25 11.92
CA LEU A 130 6.26 -1.66 11.28
C LEU A 130 7.33 -0.58 11.48
N GLY A 131 8.57 -0.97 11.28
CA GLY A 131 9.67 -0.05 11.05
C GLY A 131 10.05 -0.03 9.58
N PHE A 132 10.43 1.12 9.03
CA PHE A 132 11.02 1.22 7.71
C PHE A 132 12.51 1.56 7.82
N TYR A 133 13.36 0.67 7.34
CA TYR A 133 14.80 0.84 7.29
C TYR A 133 15.20 1.44 5.95
N GLY A 134 15.40 2.75 5.95
CA GLY A 134 15.56 3.54 4.71
C GLY A 134 16.77 3.14 3.87
N GLU A 135 17.90 2.84 4.50
CA GLU A 135 19.14 2.46 3.80
C GLU A 135 19.01 1.17 2.98
N ARG A 136 18.10 0.30 3.38
CA ARG A 136 17.86 -1.00 2.70
C ARG A 136 16.53 -1.07 1.97
N GLY A 137 15.68 -0.04 2.07
CA GLY A 137 14.34 -0.05 1.51
C GLY A 137 13.47 -1.18 2.08
N ALA A 138 13.68 -1.58 3.33
CA ALA A 138 13.05 -2.74 3.94
C ALA A 138 12.09 -2.36 5.06
N PHE A 139 10.97 -3.08 5.16
CA PHE A 139 10.10 -3.04 6.32
C PHE A 139 10.54 -4.12 7.31
N VAL A 140 10.54 -3.80 8.57
CA VAL A 140 10.96 -4.69 9.66
C VAL A 140 9.89 -4.74 10.74
N SER A 141 9.83 -5.83 11.49
CA SER A 141 9.01 -5.88 12.70
C SER A 141 9.47 -4.80 13.66
N PRO A 142 8.55 -4.15 14.41
CA PRO A 142 8.97 -3.26 15.46
C PRO A 142 9.80 -4.07 16.46
N VAL A 143 10.96 -3.56 16.82
CA VAL A 143 11.68 -4.07 17.97
C VAL A 143 10.81 -3.68 19.17
N LEU A 144 10.18 -4.67 19.79
CA LEU A 144 9.52 -4.46 21.08
C LEU A 144 10.63 -4.23 22.08
N GLU A 145 10.92 -2.96 22.39
CA GLU A 145 11.69 -2.59 23.56
C GLU A 145 10.83 -2.74 24.83
#